data_fa2912945d823b76543eacf29521fa0d
#
_entry.id   fa2912945d823b76543eacf29521fa0d
#
_cell.length_a   1.000
_cell.length_b   1.000
_cell.length_c   1.000
_cell.angle_alpha   90.00
_cell.angle_beta   90.00
_cell.angle_gamma   90.00
#
_symmetry.space_group_name_H-M   'P 1'
#
loop_
_entity.id
_entity.type
_entity.pdbx_description
1 polymer ?
#
loop_
_entity_poly.entity_id
_entity_poly.type
_entity_poly.pdbx_seq_one_letter_code
_entity_poly.pdbx_strand_id
1 'polypeptide(L)'
;ELHSNNLLGMSGKIYMDAIELGVDILHTASRPMANGASVPSTEIMVHNLEVLGHTHNLDTTLFAPVAEHMAAVGKAAGFAVNQYSEYDVLSLKHQIPGGMMGTLKAQLAQHNMTEKLPEVLKEVAVVRRELGYPIMATPFSQLVGIQAVLNIVTGKRYSIVPDEVLQYAYKYDGEPPAPIDPNVLDRIMESDRAGEVGANPPAQPSEAELRKEHGTDDDDELILKALIPQPDIDAMRAAGPVKRSYPLLSSSQLDEVSKLMKIASSPVVQVKSDQFNLTLRRKSQS
;
A
#
# COMPACT_ATOMS: atom_id res chain seq x y z
N GLU A 1 -10.55 -16.33 4.24
CA GLU A 1 -9.85 -15.40 3.35
C GLU A 1 -8.46 -15.10 3.89
N LEU A 2 -7.42 -15.18 3.03
CA LEU A 2 -6.03 -14.99 3.44
C LEU A 2 -5.32 -13.97 2.56
N HIS A 3 -4.68 -13.00 3.22
CA HIS A 3 -3.80 -12.02 2.60
C HIS A 3 -2.42 -12.05 3.26
N SER A 4 -1.36 -12.23 2.47
CA SER A 4 0.02 -12.18 2.96
C SER A 4 0.97 -11.63 1.90
N ASN A 5 1.64 -10.54 2.21
CA ASN A 5 2.71 -10.03 1.35
C ASN A 5 3.88 -11.02 1.30
N ASN A 6 4.53 -11.11 0.15
CA ASN A 6 5.60 -12.10 -0.09
C ASN A 6 7.01 -11.55 0.20
N LEU A 7 7.15 -10.74 1.26
CA LEU A 7 8.44 -10.19 1.68
C LEU A 7 9.45 -11.25 2.09
N LEU A 8 8.95 -12.32 2.70
CA LEU A 8 9.75 -13.48 3.15
C LEU A 8 10.05 -14.48 2.05
N GLY A 9 9.44 -14.34 0.86
CA GLY A 9 9.52 -15.37 -0.18
C GLY A 9 8.74 -16.67 0.13
N MET A 10 7.93 -16.68 1.20
CA MET A 10 7.24 -17.89 1.68
C MET A 10 5.73 -17.88 1.52
N SER A 11 5.14 -16.75 1.16
CA SER A 11 3.67 -16.61 1.17
C SER A 11 2.97 -17.58 0.22
N GLY A 12 3.61 -17.95 -0.90
CA GLY A 12 3.08 -18.98 -1.78
C GLY A 12 2.95 -20.35 -1.09
N LYS A 13 3.94 -20.76 -0.30
CA LYS A 13 3.87 -22.01 0.49
C LYS A 13 2.84 -21.91 1.61
N ILE A 14 2.80 -20.75 2.30
CA ILE A 14 1.82 -20.50 3.37
C ILE A 14 0.39 -20.58 2.82
N TYR A 15 0.15 -20.08 1.60
CA TYR A 15 -1.16 -20.17 0.95
C TYR A 15 -1.57 -21.62 0.67
N MET A 16 -0.62 -22.46 0.21
CA MET A 16 -0.90 -23.88 -0.01
C MET A 16 -1.26 -24.58 1.30
N ASP A 17 -0.52 -24.33 2.37
CA ASP A 17 -0.82 -24.90 3.68
C ASP A 17 -2.16 -24.41 4.24
N ALA A 18 -2.51 -23.15 3.98
CA ALA A 18 -3.77 -22.57 4.44
C ALA A 18 -4.99 -23.20 3.75
N ILE A 19 -4.89 -23.58 2.47
CA ILE A 19 -5.96 -24.28 1.75
C ILE A 19 -6.24 -25.64 2.41
N GLU A 20 -5.21 -26.38 2.77
CA GLU A 20 -5.37 -27.66 3.49
C GLU A 20 -6.04 -27.49 4.87
N LEU A 21 -5.97 -26.29 5.44
CA LEU A 21 -6.62 -25.91 6.68
C LEU A 21 -8.02 -25.30 6.50
N GLY A 22 -8.53 -25.24 5.26
CA GLY A 22 -9.89 -24.78 4.95
C GLY A 22 -10.03 -23.31 4.60
N VAL A 23 -8.96 -22.64 4.14
CA VAL A 23 -9.07 -21.30 3.59
C VAL A 23 -9.58 -21.37 2.15
N ASP A 24 -10.65 -20.64 1.83
CA ASP A 24 -11.33 -20.68 0.53
C ASP A 24 -10.86 -19.59 -0.43
N ILE A 25 -10.41 -18.44 0.08
CA ILE A 25 -10.06 -17.27 -0.72
C ILE A 25 -8.62 -16.85 -0.46
N LEU A 26 -7.84 -16.72 -1.54
CA LEU A 26 -6.46 -16.25 -1.51
C LEU A 26 -6.30 -14.94 -2.26
N HIS A 27 -5.68 -13.95 -1.64
CA HIS A 27 -5.34 -12.71 -2.32
C HIS A 27 -4.07 -12.88 -3.14
N THR A 28 -4.16 -12.69 -4.43
CA THR A 28 -3.06 -12.83 -5.38
C THR A 28 -2.97 -11.63 -6.33
N ALA A 29 -1.86 -11.48 -7.03
CA ALA A 29 -1.65 -10.43 -8.03
C ALA A 29 -1.17 -11.03 -9.36
N SER A 30 -1.43 -10.35 -10.47
CA SER A 30 -0.84 -10.72 -11.75
C SER A 30 0.68 -10.75 -11.66
N ARG A 31 1.32 -11.74 -12.26
CA ARG A 31 2.76 -12.06 -12.11
C ARG A 31 3.69 -10.85 -12.16
N PRO A 32 3.58 -9.89 -13.09
CA PRO A 32 4.48 -8.75 -13.12
C PRO A 32 4.42 -7.85 -11.88
N MET A 33 3.28 -7.85 -11.19
CA MET A 33 3.01 -7.01 -10.02
C MET A 33 3.06 -7.80 -8.70
N ALA A 34 3.36 -9.10 -8.77
CA ALA A 34 3.41 -10.00 -7.63
C ALA A 34 4.76 -9.99 -6.92
N ASN A 35 4.79 -10.61 -5.73
CA ASN A 35 5.95 -10.81 -4.88
C ASN A 35 6.55 -9.54 -4.25
N GLY A 36 7.59 -9.69 -3.49
CA GLY A 36 8.18 -8.58 -2.72
C GLY A 36 7.17 -7.97 -1.75
N ALA A 37 6.92 -6.68 -1.88
CA ALA A 37 5.93 -5.94 -1.10
C ALA A 37 4.47 -6.27 -1.48
N SER A 38 4.26 -7.05 -2.54
CA SER A 38 2.95 -7.54 -2.99
C SER A 38 2.70 -8.99 -2.54
N VAL A 39 1.59 -9.54 -2.96
CA VAL A 39 1.13 -10.92 -2.68
C VAL A 39 1.70 -11.92 -3.71
N PRO A 40 1.55 -13.25 -3.53
CA PRO A 40 1.94 -14.24 -4.52
C PRO A 40 1.26 -14.06 -5.88
N SER A 41 1.92 -14.54 -6.94
CA SER A 41 1.37 -14.48 -8.30
C SER A 41 0.18 -15.40 -8.49
N THR A 42 -0.91 -14.88 -9.09
CA THR A 42 -2.10 -15.63 -9.45
C THR A 42 -1.75 -16.84 -10.32
N GLU A 43 -0.92 -16.64 -11.33
CA GLU A 43 -0.55 -17.66 -12.30
C GLU A 43 0.16 -18.87 -11.67
N ILE A 44 1.07 -18.61 -10.71
CA ILE A 44 1.77 -19.71 -10.02
C ILE A 44 0.89 -20.39 -8.97
N MET A 45 0.03 -19.61 -8.29
CA MET A 45 -0.89 -20.17 -7.31
C MET A 45 -1.91 -21.09 -7.97
N VAL A 46 -2.50 -20.67 -9.10
CA VAL A 46 -3.42 -21.51 -9.88
C VAL A 46 -2.72 -22.78 -10.37
N HIS A 47 -1.52 -22.66 -10.95
CA HIS A 47 -0.74 -23.83 -11.36
C HIS A 47 -0.51 -24.81 -10.19
N ASN A 48 -0.10 -24.33 -9.03
CA ASN A 48 0.12 -25.18 -7.87
C ASN A 48 -1.15 -25.85 -7.37
N LEU A 49 -2.29 -25.12 -7.40
CA LEU A 49 -3.60 -25.68 -7.06
C LEU A 49 -4.00 -26.82 -7.99
N GLU A 50 -3.84 -26.65 -9.30
CA GLU A 50 -4.13 -27.66 -10.30
C GLU A 50 -3.26 -28.90 -10.09
N VAL A 51 -1.95 -28.73 -9.83
CA VAL A 51 -1.00 -29.82 -9.56
C VAL A 51 -1.40 -30.61 -8.30
N LEU A 52 -1.95 -29.92 -7.28
CA LEU A 52 -2.43 -30.55 -6.04
C LEU A 52 -3.85 -31.12 -6.16
N GLY A 53 -4.51 -30.96 -7.32
CA GLY A 53 -5.83 -31.52 -7.58
C GLY A 53 -6.99 -30.63 -7.10
N HIS A 54 -6.74 -29.39 -6.74
CA HIS A 54 -7.79 -28.40 -6.45
C HIS A 54 -8.41 -27.82 -7.72
N THR A 55 -9.62 -27.31 -7.61
CA THR A 55 -10.36 -26.69 -8.72
C THR A 55 -10.50 -25.18 -8.48
N HIS A 56 -10.66 -24.41 -9.56
CA HIS A 56 -10.89 -22.98 -9.53
C HIS A 56 -11.80 -22.55 -10.70
N ASN A 57 -12.33 -21.32 -10.66
CA ASN A 57 -13.24 -20.77 -11.66
C ASN A 57 -12.58 -19.74 -12.59
N LEU A 58 -11.25 -19.62 -12.60
CA LEU A 58 -10.52 -18.62 -13.38
C LEU A 58 -10.33 -19.09 -14.82
N ASP A 59 -10.48 -18.18 -15.77
CA ASP A 59 -10.12 -18.40 -17.17
C ASP A 59 -8.61 -18.15 -17.35
N THR A 60 -7.84 -19.23 -17.37
CA THR A 60 -6.37 -19.18 -17.48
C THR A 60 -5.88 -18.63 -18.82
N THR A 61 -6.72 -18.61 -19.87
CA THR A 61 -6.38 -18.02 -21.18
C THR A 61 -6.14 -16.52 -21.10
N LEU A 62 -6.69 -15.86 -20.08
CA LEU A 62 -6.54 -14.43 -19.84
C LEU A 62 -5.24 -14.08 -19.07
N PHE A 63 -4.52 -15.02 -18.50
CA PHE A 63 -3.34 -14.73 -17.67
C PHE A 63 -2.23 -14.05 -18.46
N ALA A 64 -1.89 -14.56 -19.64
CA ALA A 64 -0.83 -13.96 -20.46
C ALA A 64 -1.15 -12.52 -20.90
N PRO A 65 -2.31 -12.23 -21.54
CA PRO A 65 -2.62 -10.86 -21.95
C PRO A 65 -2.76 -9.89 -20.75
N VAL A 66 -3.28 -10.34 -19.61
CA VAL A 66 -3.33 -9.52 -18.40
C VAL A 66 -1.92 -9.23 -17.87
N ALA A 67 -1.04 -10.23 -17.81
CA ALA A 67 0.33 -10.05 -17.37
C ALA A 67 1.12 -9.09 -18.29
N GLU A 68 0.97 -9.20 -19.61
CA GLU A 68 1.59 -8.28 -20.56
C GLU A 68 1.12 -6.84 -20.37
N HIS A 69 -0.19 -6.65 -20.20
CA HIS A 69 -0.78 -5.34 -19.94
C HIS A 69 -0.25 -4.75 -18.62
N MET A 70 -0.29 -5.51 -17.52
CA MET A 70 0.18 -5.07 -16.21
C MET A 70 1.68 -4.77 -16.20
N ALA A 71 2.50 -5.53 -16.94
CA ALA A 71 3.91 -5.24 -17.09
C ALA A 71 4.16 -3.91 -17.82
N ALA A 72 3.39 -3.64 -18.87
CA ALA A 72 3.48 -2.38 -19.62
C ALA A 72 3.07 -1.17 -18.76
N VAL A 73 1.93 -1.28 -18.07
CA VAL A 73 1.42 -0.23 -17.17
C VAL A 73 2.38 0.03 -16.01
N GLY A 74 2.86 -1.03 -15.35
CA GLY A 74 3.79 -0.91 -14.25
C GLY A 74 5.09 -0.22 -14.64
N LYS A 75 5.68 -0.61 -15.77
CA LYS A 75 6.88 0.06 -16.32
C LYS A 75 6.63 1.53 -16.65
N ALA A 76 5.51 1.84 -17.30
CA ALA A 76 5.14 3.21 -17.65
C ALA A 76 4.94 4.10 -16.42
N ALA A 77 4.43 3.53 -15.33
CA ALA A 77 4.25 4.21 -14.03
C ALA A 77 5.52 4.26 -13.16
N GLY A 78 6.63 3.66 -13.62
CA GLY A 78 7.88 3.63 -12.85
C GLY A 78 7.91 2.60 -11.72
N PHE A 79 6.98 1.65 -11.70
CA PHE A 79 7.00 0.58 -10.71
C PHE A 79 8.00 -0.53 -11.08
N ALA A 80 8.60 -1.12 -10.07
CA ALA A 80 9.37 -2.34 -10.23
C ALA A 80 8.42 -3.51 -10.56
N VAL A 81 8.65 -4.16 -11.70
CA VAL A 81 7.87 -5.32 -12.16
C VAL A 81 8.72 -6.60 -12.07
N ASN A 82 8.06 -7.77 -12.02
CA ASN A 82 8.69 -9.08 -11.92
C ASN A 82 9.61 -9.19 -10.69
N GLN A 83 9.12 -8.74 -9.53
CA GLN A 83 9.86 -8.80 -8.28
C GLN A 83 10.14 -10.27 -7.91
N TYR A 84 11.33 -10.47 -7.38
CA TYR A 84 11.73 -11.73 -6.77
C TYR A 84 11.89 -11.55 -5.27
N SER A 85 11.54 -12.56 -4.48
CA SER A 85 11.68 -12.54 -3.02
C SER A 85 12.45 -13.76 -2.58
N GLU A 86 13.47 -13.53 -1.77
CA GLU A 86 14.22 -14.60 -1.08
C GLU A 86 13.74 -14.71 0.37
N TYR A 87 13.96 -15.86 0.98
CA TYR A 87 13.67 -16.05 2.39
C TYR A 87 14.59 -15.18 3.25
N ASP A 88 14.01 -14.20 3.94
CA ASP A 88 14.73 -13.29 4.83
C ASP A 88 14.20 -13.36 6.26
N VAL A 89 14.99 -13.97 7.15
CA VAL A 89 14.70 -14.09 8.58
C VAL A 89 14.56 -12.72 9.28
N LEU A 90 15.22 -11.68 8.77
CA LEU A 90 15.11 -10.34 9.38
C LEU A 90 13.67 -9.82 9.33
N SER A 91 12.93 -10.15 8.26
CA SER A 91 11.53 -9.77 8.11
C SER A 91 10.64 -10.35 9.22
N LEU A 92 10.95 -11.54 9.75
CA LEU A 92 10.24 -12.09 10.92
C LEU A 92 10.50 -11.30 12.20
N LYS A 93 11.61 -10.60 12.31
CA LYS A 93 11.95 -9.81 13.49
C LYS A 93 11.28 -8.44 13.48
N HIS A 94 11.36 -7.71 12.36
CA HIS A 94 10.77 -6.38 12.28
C HIS A 94 9.27 -6.40 11.95
N GLN A 95 8.77 -7.42 11.23
CA GLN A 95 7.37 -7.61 10.84
C GLN A 95 6.73 -6.40 10.14
N ILE A 96 7.52 -5.60 9.44
CA ILE A 96 7.02 -4.45 8.69
C ILE A 96 6.21 -4.95 7.50
N PRO A 97 4.94 -4.50 7.34
CA PRO A 97 4.13 -4.82 6.16
C PRO A 97 4.75 -4.28 4.88
N GLY A 98 4.47 -4.93 3.75
CA GLY A 98 5.00 -4.54 2.43
C GLY A 98 4.75 -3.08 2.08
N GLY A 99 3.55 -2.56 2.31
CA GLY A 99 3.21 -1.16 2.09
C GLY A 99 4.06 -0.20 2.92
N MET A 100 4.32 -0.52 4.18
CA MET A 100 5.17 0.30 5.07
C MET A 100 6.64 0.34 4.62
N MET A 101 7.16 -0.69 3.98
CA MET A 101 8.55 -0.70 3.50
C MET A 101 8.80 0.44 2.52
N GLY A 102 7.83 0.72 1.63
CA GLY A 102 7.89 1.86 0.71
C GLY A 102 7.91 3.19 1.44
N THR A 103 7.05 3.36 2.45
CA THR A 103 6.97 4.57 3.28
C THR A 103 8.28 4.84 4.03
N LEU A 104 8.87 3.82 4.68
CA LEU A 104 10.16 3.96 5.37
C LEU A 104 11.29 4.37 4.42
N LYS A 105 11.35 3.75 3.23
CA LYS A 105 12.34 4.15 2.20
C LYS A 105 12.16 5.59 1.75
N ALA A 106 10.92 6.03 1.54
CA ALA A 106 10.61 7.41 1.16
C ALA A 106 10.99 8.42 2.25
N GLN A 107 10.68 8.13 3.51
CA GLN A 107 11.07 8.98 4.65
C GLN A 107 12.60 9.10 4.78
N LEU A 108 13.32 7.99 4.69
CA LEU A 108 14.78 8.02 4.73
C LEU A 108 15.39 8.78 3.54
N ALA A 109 14.79 8.67 2.35
CA ALA A 109 15.22 9.42 1.17
C ALA A 109 15.04 10.93 1.34
N GLN A 110 13.96 11.40 1.99
CA GLN A 110 13.74 12.82 2.30
C GLN A 110 14.85 13.40 3.19
N HIS A 111 15.45 12.57 4.03
CA HIS A 111 16.57 12.95 4.91
C HIS A 111 17.95 12.60 4.32
N ASN A 112 18.03 12.13 3.07
CA ASN A 112 19.26 11.63 2.45
C ASN A 112 19.96 10.53 3.27
N MET A 113 19.18 9.64 3.90
CA MET A 113 19.64 8.59 4.81
C MET A 113 19.18 7.18 4.37
N THR A 114 19.03 6.94 3.07
CA THR A 114 18.53 5.66 2.53
C THR A 114 19.42 4.47 2.94
N GLU A 115 20.72 4.70 3.12
CA GLU A 115 21.69 3.69 3.58
C GLU A 115 21.42 3.24 5.02
N LYS A 116 20.66 4.01 5.81
CA LYS A 116 20.29 3.68 7.19
C LYS A 116 19.13 2.68 7.30
N LEU A 117 18.52 2.29 6.19
CA LEU A 117 17.41 1.33 6.21
C LEU A 117 17.70 0.06 7.03
N PRO A 118 18.86 -0.61 6.93
CA PRO A 118 19.15 -1.79 7.75
C PRO A 118 19.19 -1.50 9.25
N GLU A 119 19.63 -0.30 9.65
CA GLU A 119 19.64 0.13 11.07
C GLU A 119 18.21 0.39 11.54
N VAL A 120 17.40 1.08 10.74
CA VAL A 120 15.97 1.33 11.02
C VAL A 120 15.20 0.02 11.19
N LEU A 121 15.41 -0.97 10.32
CA LEU A 121 14.73 -2.28 10.42
C LEU A 121 15.06 -3.02 11.73
N LYS A 122 16.31 -2.91 12.19
CA LYS A 122 16.70 -3.44 13.51
C LYS A 122 16.04 -2.66 14.63
N GLU A 123 16.01 -1.33 14.53
CA GLU A 123 15.39 -0.44 15.53
C GLU A 123 13.89 -0.67 15.62
N VAL A 124 13.19 -0.92 14.50
CA VAL A 124 11.76 -1.30 14.49
C VAL A 124 11.49 -2.51 15.38
N ALA A 125 12.32 -3.54 15.31
CA ALA A 125 12.17 -4.73 16.17
C ALA A 125 12.34 -4.39 17.66
N VAL A 126 13.22 -3.44 17.99
CA VAL A 126 13.45 -2.97 19.35
C VAL A 126 12.27 -2.13 19.83
N VAL A 127 11.87 -1.11 19.07
CA VAL A 127 10.73 -0.22 19.39
C VAL A 127 9.44 -1.03 19.56
N ARG A 128 9.19 -1.99 18.66
CA ARG A 128 8.01 -2.87 18.76
C ARG A 128 7.98 -3.63 20.09
N ARG A 129 9.10 -4.21 20.51
CA ARG A 129 9.19 -4.92 21.79
C ARG A 129 8.95 -3.97 22.96
N GLU A 130 9.57 -2.79 22.94
CA GLU A 130 9.47 -1.78 24.01
C GLU A 130 8.07 -1.21 24.16
N LEU A 131 7.33 -1.09 23.06
CA LEU A 131 5.92 -0.67 23.05
C LEU A 131 4.93 -1.80 23.37
N GLY A 132 5.40 -2.96 23.86
CA GLY A 132 4.53 -4.06 24.26
C GLY A 132 3.97 -4.87 23.07
N TYR A 133 4.74 -5.00 21.99
CA TYR A 133 4.43 -5.80 20.81
C TYR A 133 3.14 -5.41 20.08
N PRO A 134 2.92 -4.16 19.71
CA PRO A 134 1.77 -3.78 18.90
C PRO A 134 1.69 -4.65 17.65
N ILE A 135 0.45 -4.87 17.18
CA ILE A 135 0.18 -5.57 15.93
C ILE A 135 0.78 -4.76 14.79
N MET A 136 1.58 -5.40 13.92
CA MET A 136 2.22 -4.72 12.79
C MET A 136 1.28 -4.60 11.59
N ALA A 137 0.08 -4.07 11.84
CA ALA A 137 -0.90 -3.62 10.85
C ALA A 137 -1.15 -2.12 11.02
N THR A 138 -1.65 -1.44 9.98
CA THR A 138 -2.02 -0.02 10.05
C THR A 138 -3.16 0.18 11.07
N PRO A 139 -3.08 1.20 11.96
CA PRO A 139 -2.07 2.26 12.04
C PRO A 139 -0.82 1.93 12.87
N PHE A 140 -0.82 0.85 13.65
CA PHE A 140 0.24 0.55 14.64
C PHE A 140 1.62 0.33 14.01
N SER A 141 1.69 -0.31 12.83
CA SER A 141 2.95 -0.45 12.11
C SER A 141 3.58 0.89 11.74
N GLN A 142 2.75 1.92 11.50
CA GLN A 142 3.20 3.28 11.18
C GLN A 142 3.83 3.95 12.39
N LEU A 143 3.18 3.93 13.55
CA LEU A 143 3.74 4.53 14.77
C LEU A 143 5.07 3.89 15.18
N VAL A 144 5.18 2.56 15.11
CA VAL A 144 6.43 1.84 15.37
C VAL A 144 7.52 2.23 14.36
N GLY A 145 7.16 2.29 13.09
CA GLY A 145 8.10 2.65 12.01
C GLY A 145 8.60 4.09 12.12
N ILE A 146 7.70 5.05 12.34
CA ILE A 146 8.04 6.46 12.49
C ILE A 146 8.95 6.67 13.71
N GLN A 147 8.61 6.07 14.86
CA GLN A 147 9.45 6.17 16.06
C GLN A 147 10.84 5.58 15.83
N ALA A 148 10.95 4.45 15.13
CA ALA A 148 12.24 3.87 14.79
C ALA A 148 13.08 4.78 13.88
N VAL A 149 12.46 5.38 12.85
CA VAL A 149 13.12 6.36 11.99
C VAL A 149 13.63 7.55 12.80
N LEU A 150 12.79 8.13 13.67
CA LEU A 150 13.16 9.27 14.52
C LEU A 150 14.31 8.94 15.46
N ASN A 151 14.31 7.74 16.06
CA ASN A 151 15.41 7.30 16.91
C ASN A 151 16.77 7.26 16.17
N ILE A 152 16.77 6.81 14.92
CA ILE A 152 17.97 6.72 14.08
C ILE A 152 18.37 8.09 13.54
N VAL A 153 17.43 8.90 13.06
CA VAL A 153 17.72 10.21 12.47
C VAL A 153 18.24 11.19 13.51
N THR A 154 17.67 11.20 14.72
CA THR A 154 18.11 12.09 15.81
C THR A 154 19.34 11.58 16.55
N GLY A 155 19.67 10.30 16.40
CA GLY A 155 20.74 9.65 17.17
C GLY A 155 20.43 9.49 18.66
N LYS A 156 19.24 9.89 19.12
CA LYS A 156 18.80 9.78 20.51
C LYS A 156 17.39 9.20 20.58
N ARG A 157 17.30 8.00 21.15
CA ARG A 157 16.04 7.25 21.21
C ARG A 157 14.99 7.98 22.07
N TYR A 158 13.78 8.09 21.54
CA TYR A 158 12.62 8.77 22.15
C TYR A 158 12.90 10.25 22.53
N SER A 159 13.80 10.93 21.81
CA SER A 159 13.98 12.37 21.96
C SER A 159 12.90 13.19 21.26
N ILE A 160 12.27 12.60 20.26
CA ILE A 160 11.07 13.09 19.61
C ILE A 160 10.05 11.95 19.64
N VAL A 161 8.87 12.23 20.17
CA VAL A 161 7.77 11.26 20.30
C VAL A 161 6.57 11.82 19.53
N PRO A 162 6.12 11.16 18.45
CA PRO A 162 4.92 11.53 17.73
C PRO A 162 3.66 11.39 18.57
N ASP A 163 2.63 12.16 18.23
CA ASP A 163 1.36 12.13 18.94
C ASP A 163 0.69 10.74 18.90
N GLU A 164 0.85 9.99 17.81
CA GLU A 164 0.34 8.62 17.67
C GLU A 164 0.99 7.67 18.68
N VAL A 165 2.27 7.84 18.98
CA VAL A 165 2.98 7.06 20.02
C VAL A 165 2.50 7.45 21.42
N LEU A 166 2.21 8.74 21.63
CA LEU A 166 1.61 9.21 22.88
C LEU A 166 0.20 8.65 23.07
N GLN A 167 -0.65 8.72 22.04
CA GLN A 167 -2.01 8.18 22.07
C GLN A 167 -2.00 6.68 22.39
N TYR A 168 -1.10 5.94 21.76
CA TYR A 168 -0.90 4.52 22.06
C TYR A 168 -0.45 4.28 23.51
N ALA A 169 0.48 5.08 24.03
CA ALA A 169 0.94 4.98 25.41
C ALA A 169 -0.14 5.35 26.43
N TYR A 170 -1.04 6.28 26.08
CA TYR A 170 -2.25 6.58 26.85
C TYR A 170 -3.36 5.54 26.68
N LYS A 171 -3.16 4.52 25.83
CA LYS A 171 -4.11 3.43 25.55
C LYS A 171 -5.41 3.89 24.91
N TYR A 172 -5.36 4.98 24.14
CA TYR A 172 -6.54 5.46 23.41
C TYR A 172 -7.00 4.48 22.33
N ASP A 173 -6.06 3.67 21.83
CA ASP A 173 -6.30 2.59 20.85
C ASP A 173 -6.53 1.21 21.52
N GLY A 174 -6.72 1.17 22.84
CA GLY A 174 -6.86 -0.05 23.63
C GLY A 174 -5.59 -0.52 24.32
N GLU A 175 -5.66 -1.67 25.00
CA GLU A 175 -4.53 -2.21 25.74
C GLU A 175 -3.48 -2.81 24.80
N PRO A 176 -2.19 -2.50 25.01
CA PRO A 176 -1.09 -3.18 24.32
C PRO A 176 -1.12 -4.70 24.57
N PRO A 177 -0.68 -5.55 23.61
CA PRO A 177 -0.60 -7.00 23.82
C PRO A 177 0.28 -7.45 24.98
N ALA A 178 1.29 -6.64 25.32
CA ALA A 178 2.12 -6.79 26.52
C ALA A 178 2.41 -5.40 27.13
N PRO A 179 2.87 -5.33 28.38
CA PRO A 179 3.22 -4.05 29.00
C PRO A 179 4.31 -3.31 28.20
N ILE A 180 4.13 -2.00 28.04
CA ILE A 180 5.19 -1.10 27.54
C ILE A 180 6.35 -1.13 28.54
N ASP A 181 7.60 -1.12 28.04
CA ASP A 181 8.79 -1.04 28.89
C ASP A 181 8.69 0.21 29.79
N PRO A 182 8.79 0.07 31.13
CA PRO A 182 8.60 1.19 32.05
C PRO A 182 9.54 2.38 31.79
N ASN A 183 10.81 2.12 31.46
CA ASN A 183 11.76 3.21 31.18
C ASN A 183 11.43 3.93 29.85
N VAL A 184 10.82 3.23 28.90
CA VAL A 184 10.37 3.83 27.64
C VAL A 184 9.08 4.61 27.87
N LEU A 185 8.16 4.07 28.66
CA LEU A 185 6.93 4.76 29.02
C LEU A 185 7.24 6.09 29.73
N ASP A 186 8.15 6.09 30.70
CA ASP A 186 8.58 7.32 31.39
C ASP A 186 9.10 8.37 30.39
N ARG A 187 9.97 7.98 29.47
CA ARG A 187 10.50 8.90 28.45
C ARG A 187 9.39 9.42 27.49
N ILE A 188 8.44 8.59 27.13
CA ILE A 188 7.28 9.00 26.30
C ILE A 188 6.47 10.04 27.08
N MET A 189 6.19 9.80 28.36
CA MET A 189 5.38 10.69 29.20
C MET A 189 6.12 11.98 29.62
N GLU A 190 7.46 12.01 29.59
CA GLU A 190 8.27 13.20 29.78
C GLU A 190 8.39 14.09 28.54
N SER A 191 7.84 13.67 27.38
CA SER A 191 7.91 14.49 26.17
C SER A 191 7.05 15.76 26.28
N ASP A 192 7.47 16.81 25.58
CA ASP A 192 6.83 18.15 25.65
C ASP A 192 5.33 18.13 25.35
N ARG A 193 4.88 17.20 24.52
CA ARG A 193 3.48 17.08 24.09
C ARG A 193 2.62 16.13 24.93
N ALA A 194 3.24 15.36 25.81
CA ALA A 194 2.52 14.33 26.58
C ALA A 194 1.34 14.92 27.37
N GLY A 195 1.56 16.05 28.06
CA GLY A 195 0.51 16.73 28.82
C GLY A 195 -0.66 17.20 27.96
N GLU A 196 -0.39 17.73 26.79
CA GLU A 196 -1.42 18.19 25.85
C GLU A 196 -2.24 17.03 25.27
N VAL A 197 -1.57 15.98 24.81
CA VAL A 197 -2.23 14.78 24.27
C VAL A 197 -3.04 14.07 25.36
N GLY A 198 -2.50 13.95 26.58
CA GLY A 198 -3.22 13.34 27.69
C GLY A 198 -4.45 14.11 28.16
N ALA A 199 -4.45 15.46 28.01
CA ALA A 199 -5.58 16.29 28.33
C ALA A 199 -6.68 16.29 27.24
N ASN A 200 -6.36 15.85 26.03
CA ASN A 200 -7.24 15.89 24.88
C ASN A 200 -7.38 14.50 24.22
N PRO A 201 -8.04 13.53 24.87
CA PRO A 201 -8.28 12.23 24.28
C PRO A 201 -9.07 12.37 22.96
N PRO A 202 -8.79 11.54 21.95
CA PRO A 202 -9.56 11.55 20.69
C PRO A 202 -11.05 11.39 20.97
N ALA A 203 -11.86 12.20 20.30
CA ALA A 203 -13.31 12.07 20.35
C ALA A 203 -13.73 10.70 19.78
N GLN A 204 -14.65 10.03 20.48
CA GLN A 204 -15.26 8.77 20.03
C GLN A 204 -16.76 8.97 19.89
N PRO A 205 -17.21 9.69 18.85
CA PRO A 205 -18.61 9.96 18.64
C PRO A 205 -19.36 8.66 18.35
N SER A 206 -20.57 8.54 18.87
CA SER A 206 -21.50 7.47 18.50
C SER A 206 -21.99 7.66 17.06
N GLU A 207 -22.49 6.59 16.45
CA GLU A 207 -23.10 6.66 15.11
C GLU A 207 -24.21 7.73 15.04
N ALA A 208 -25.04 7.83 16.07
CA ALA A 208 -26.11 8.82 16.12
C ALA A 208 -25.60 10.28 16.13
N GLU A 209 -24.48 10.54 16.80
CA GLU A 209 -23.83 11.84 16.80
C GLU A 209 -23.20 12.14 15.44
N LEU A 210 -22.54 11.17 14.80
CA LEU A 210 -22.01 11.31 13.45
C LEU A 210 -23.11 11.58 12.42
N ARG A 211 -24.24 10.87 12.48
CA ARG A 211 -25.41 11.13 11.60
C ARG A 211 -25.93 12.54 11.76
N LYS A 212 -26.02 13.00 13.00
CA LYS A 212 -26.47 14.36 13.30
C LYS A 212 -25.47 15.43 12.80
N GLU A 213 -24.18 15.18 13.01
CA GLU A 213 -23.09 16.09 12.57
C GLU A 213 -23.05 16.22 11.05
N HIS A 214 -23.10 15.10 10.35
CA HIS A 214 -22.98 15.04 8.89
C HIS A 214 -24.31 15.20 8.15
N GLY A 215 -25.45 15.22 8.87
CA GLY A 215 -26.77 15.46 8.31
C GLY A 215 -27.20 14.43 7.28
N THR A 216 -26.94 13.15 7.52
CA THR A 216 -27.28 12.06 6.60
C THR A 216 -27.74 10.80 7.34
N ASP A 217 -28.74 10.12 6.75
CA ASP A 217 -29.22 8.80 7.18
C ASP A 217 -28.68 7.68 6.25
N ASP A 218 -28.02 8.05 5.15
CA ASP A 218 -27.38 7.12 4.21
C ASP A 218 -26.02 6.67 4.75
N ASP A 219 -25.79 5.35 4.80
CA ASP A 219 -24.59 4.76 5.39
C ASP A 219 -23.33 5.04 4.57
N ASP A 220 -23.43 4.98 3.24
CA ASP A 220 -22.28 5.25 2.35
C ASP A 220 -21.85 6.71 2.44
N GLU A 221 -22.83 7.62 2.48
CA GLU A 221 -22.58 9.05 2.63
C GLU A 221 -22.03 9.36 4.04
N LEU A 222 -22.49 8.68 5.08
CA LEU A 222 -21.98 8.83 6.44
C LEU A 222 -20.52 8.41 6.52
N ILE A 223 -20.19 7.22 6.03
CA ILE A 223 -18.82 6.69 6.01
C ILE A 223 -17.90 7.65 5.23
N LEU A 224 -18.35 8.09 4.07
CA LEU A 224 -17.59 9.01 3.23
C LEU A 224 -17.26 10.30 3.97
N LYS A 225 -18.26 10.95 4.59
CA LYS A 225 -18.09 12.23 5.30
C LYS A 225 -17.33 12.09 6.62
N ALA A 226 -17.47 10.97 7.32
CA ALA A 226 -16.80 10.75 8.59
C ALA A 226 -15.30 10.42 8.43
N LEU A 227 -14.90 9.81 7.30
CA LEU A 227 -13.54 9.31 7.10
C LEU A 227 -12.70 10.12 6.11
N ILE A 228 -13.34 10.85 5.20
CA ILE A 228 -12.65 11.55 4.11
C ILE A 228 -12.78 13.07 4.30
N PRO A 229 -11.71 13.85 4.16
CA PRO A 229 -11.77 15.31 4.21
C PRO A 229 -12.74 15.89 3.18
N GLN A 230 -13.55 16.87 3.56
CA GLN A 230 -14.56 17.46 2.68
C GLN A 230 -14.00 17.96 1.33
N PRO A 231 -12.81 18.59 1.24
CA PRO A 231 -12.24 19.00 -0.05
C PRO A 231 -12.00 17.83 -1.02
N ASP A 232 -11.64 16.65 -0.50
CA ASP A 232 -11.42 15.45 -1.33
C ASP A 232 -12.74 14.89 -1.84
N ILE A 233 -13.80 14.93 -1.01
CA ILE A 233 -15.16 14.56 -1.43
C ILE A 233 -15.65 15.51 -2.54
N ASP A 234 -15.44 16.80 -2.38
CA ASP A 234 -15.84 17.80 -3.37
C ASP A 234 -15.07 17.61 -4.69
N ALA A 235 -13.78 17.35 -4.62
CA ALA A 235 -12.95 17.02 -5.79
C ALA A 235 -13.41 15.74 -6.50
N MET A 236 -13.73 14.70 -5.75
CA MET A 236 -14.28 13.44 -6.28
C MET A 236 -15.62 13.68 -7.01
N ARG A 237 -16.53 14.44 -6.41
CA ARG A 237 -17.83 14.78 -7.02
C ARG A 237 -17.69 15.62 -8.27
N ALA A 238 -16.78 16.61 -8.25
CA ALA A 238 -16.47 17.44 -9.41
C ALA A 238 -15.85 16.66 -10.55
N ALA A 239 -15.05 15.63 -10.25
CA ALA A 239 -14.47 14.74 -11.26
C ALA A 239 -15.50 13.88 -11.99
N GLY A 240 -16.68 13.65 -11.38
CA GLY A 240 -17.76 12.84 -11.93
C GLY A 240 -17.43 11.33 -11.94
N PRO A 241 -18.24 10.55 -12.65
CA PRO A 241 -18.10 9.08 -12.63
C PRO A 241 -16.76 8.62 -13.20
N VAL A 242 -16.23 7.54 -12.62
CA VAL A 242 -14.98 6.92 -13.05
C VAL A 242 -15.02 6.60 -14.55
N LYS A 243 -13.96 6.94 -15.27
CA LYS A 243 -13.81 6.59 -16.67
C LYS A 243 -13.82 5.07 -16.82
N ARG A 244 -14.76 4.56 -17.64
CA ARG A 244 -14.88 3.12 -17.93
C ARG A 244 -14.00 2.66 -19.10
N SER A 245 -13.33 3.57 -19.77
CA SER A 245 -12.40 3.28 -20.87
C SER A 245 -11.13 4.09 -20.67
N TYR A 246 -10.01 3.40 -20.78
CA TYR A 246 -8.68 4.00 -20.75
C TYR A 246 -8.08 3.90 -22.15
N PRO A 247 -7.26 4.87 -22.56
CA PRO A 247 -6.54 4.73 -23.83
C PRO A 247 -5.65 3.49 -23.78
N LEU A 248 -5.77 2.63 -24.80
CA LEU A 248 -4.97 1.41 -24.96
C LEU A 248 -3.48 1.70 -25.22
N LEU A 249 -3.15 2.95 -25.53
CA LEU A 249 -1.77 3.38 -25.81
C LEU A 249 -1.14 3.95 -24.55
N SER A 250 0.08 3.54 -24.25
CA SER A 250 0.91 4.16 -23.21
C SER A 250 1.21 5.62 -23.56
N SER A 251 1.55 6.44 -22.58
CA SER A 251 1.95 7.84 -22.80
C SER A 251 3.11 7.94 -23.82
N SER A 252 4.07 7.03 -23.79
CA SER A 252 5.17 6.97 -24.75
C SER A 252 4.69 6.66 -26.18
N GLN A 253 3.72 5.76 -26.35
CA GLN A 253 3.13 5.46 -27.67
C GLN A 253 2.30 6.62 -28.20
N LEU A 254 1.59 7.34 -27.34
CA LEU A 254 0.89 8.57 -27.68
C LEU A 254 1.85 9.68 -28.09
N ASP A 255 2.99 9.79 -27.39
CA ASP A 255 4.05 10.73 -27.74
C ASP A 255 4.72 10.42 -29.07
N GLU A 256 4.99 9.15 -29.36
CA GLU A 256 5.51 8.71 -30.67
C GLU A 256 4.52 8.99 -31.81
N VAL A 257 3.25 8.64 -31.60
CA VAL A 257 2.18 8.95 -32.54
C VAL A 257 2.04 10.46 -32.73
N SER A 258 2.14 11.27 -31.67
CA SER A 258 2.12 12.72 -31.73
C SER A 258 3.30 13.29 -32.51
N LYS A 259 4.50 12.73 -32.31
CA LYS A 259 5.71 13.08 -33.09
C LYS A 259 5.53 12.74 -34.58
N LEU A 260 4.99 11.55 -34.88
CA LEU A 260 4.69 11.15 -36.27
C LEU A 260 3.69 12.10 -36.91
N MET A 261 2.65 12.52 -36.19
CA MET A 261 1.67 13.51 -36.67
C MET A 261 2.28 14.89 -36.95
N LYS A 262 3.27 15.29 -36.18
CA LYS A 262 3.99 16.57 -36.41
C LYS A 262 4.88 16.54 -37.65
N ILE A 263 5.46 15.38 -37.95
CA ILE A 263 6.40 15.21 -39.11
C ILE A 263 5.63 14.93 -40.40
N ALA A 264 4.45 14.25 -40.30
CA ALA A 264 3.65 13.89 -41.47
C ALA A 264 3.11 15.12 -42.20
N SER A 265 3.34 15.21 -43.48
CA SER A 265 2.79 16.25 -44.35
C SER A 265 1.31 16.00 -44.71
N SER A 266 0.81 14.79 -44.48
CA SER A 266 -0.58 14.40 -44.77
C SER A 266 -1.53 14.81 -43.64
N PRO A 267 -2.76 15.27 -43.95
CA PRO A 267 -3.79 15.56 -42.96
C PRO A 267 -4.37 14.29 -42.30
N VAL A 268 -4.05 13.12 -42.83
CA VAL A 268 -4.48 11.80 -42.31
C VAL A 268 -3.28 10.88 -42.21
N VAL A 269 -3.07 10.31 -41.04
CA VAL A 269 -2.05 9.27 -40.79
C VAL A 269 -2.77 8.00 -40.36
N GLN A 270 -2.48 6.89 -41.02
CA GLN A 270 -2.94 5.57 -40.63
C GLN A 270 -1.78 4.74 -40.13
N VAL A 271 -1.93 4.19 -38.94
CA VAL A 271 -1.00 3.21 -38.34
C VAL A 271 -1.74 1.88 -38.25
N LYS A 272 -1.24 0.87 -38.94
CA LYS A 272 -1.79 -0.48 -38.91
C LYS A 272 -0.78 -1.43 -38.30
N SER A 273 -1.22 -2.27 -37.39
CA SER A 273 -0.51 -3.46 -36.93
C SER A 273 -1.47 -4.64 -36.96
N ASP A 274 -0.98 -5.83 -36.72
CA ASP A 274 -1.82 -7.04 -36.64
C ASP A 274 -2.87 -6.97 -35.52
N GLN A 275 -2.64 -6.11 -34.54
CA GLN A 275 -3.48 -5.99 -33.34
C GLN A 275 -4.36 -4.72 -33.30
N PHE A 276 -4.04 -3.70 -34.10
CA PHE A 276 -4.85 -2.46 -34.11
C PHE A 276 -4.74 -1.69 -35.43
N ASN A 277 -5.77 -0.90 -35.70
CA ASN A 277 -5.81 0.03 -36.82
C ASN A 277 -6.21 1.41 -36.31
N LEU A 278 -5.25 2.37 -36.32
CA LEU A 278 -5.46 3.73 -35.84
C LEU A 278 -5.45 4.70 -37.01
N THR A 279 -6.51 5.50 -37.14
CA THR A 279 -6.59 6.60 -38.12
C THR A 279 -6.63 7.92 -37.38
N LEU A 280 -5.63 8.76 -37.59
CA LEU A 280 -5.53 10.09 -37.02
C LEU A 280 -5.79 11.13 -38.10
N ARG A 281 -6.65 12.10 -37.79
CA ARG A 281 -6.95 13.22 -38.68
C ARG A 281 -6.55 14.52 -38.01
N ARG A 282 -5.77 15.35 -38.74
CA ARG A 282 -5.46 16.71 -38.26
C ARG A 282 -6.73 17.54 -38.36
N LYS A 283 -7.18 18.15 -37.25
CA LYS A 283 -8.29 19.08 -37.24
C LYS A 283 -7.88 20.32 -38.08
N SER A 284 -8.60 20.66 -39.12
CA SER A 284 -8.41 21.95 -39.78
C SER A 284 -8.72 23.05 -38.78
N GLN A 285 -7.80 23.95 -38.56
CA GLN A 285 -8.11 25.19 -37.84
C GLN A 285 -9.09 25.95 -38.72
N SER A 286 -10.33 26.06 -38.26
CA SER A 286 -11.32 26.99 -38.80
C SER A 286 -11.17 28.35 -38.10
#